data_223b0e0bb1f08c595f95598bd2fbe9e6
#
_entry.id   223b0e0bb1f08c595f95598bd2fbe9e6
#
_cell.length_a   1.000
_cell.length_b   1.000
_cell.length_c   1.000
_cell.angle_alpha   90.00
_cell.angle_beta   90.00
_cell.angle_gamma   90.00
#
_symmetry.space_group_name_H-M   'P 1'
#
loop_
_entity.id
_entity.type
_entity.pdbx_description
1 polymer ?
#
loop_
_entity_poly.entity_id
_entity_poly.type
_entity_poly.pdbx_seq_one_letter_code
_entity_poly.pdbx_strand_id
1 'polypeptide(L)'
;VIPFKGALIEFATYINNVMYAYIDRKKKLPVTTMLRAIGFENDKQILELFNLADEISVSKSTLKKFIGRKLAARVLRTWVEDFVDEDTGEVVSIERNEVLIERETIIGDEHIETILNAKVKTIILHKEDKEFSDYTIIYNTLQKDPTNSEKEAVEYIYRLLRNAEPPDEETAKAVIEKLFFSDKRYDLGEVGRYRLNK
;
A
#
# COMPACT_ATOMS: atom_id res chain seq x y z
N VAL A 1 13.51 -12.01 9.05
CA VAL A 1 14.70 -11.96 8.18
C VAL A 1 15.89 -11.48 9.00
N ILE A 2 16.95 -12.27 9.02
CA ILE A 2 18.15 -11.98 9.83
C ILE A 2 19.26 -11.50 8.89
N PRO A 3 19.65 -10.21 8.95
CA PRO A 3 20.74 -9.70 8.15
C PRO A 3 22.10 -10.03 8.77
N PHE A 4 23.14 -10.12 7.96
CA PHE A 4 24.52 -10.05 8.40
C PHE A 4 24.90 -8.64 8.80
N LYS A 5 24.39 -7.65 8.02
CA LYS A 5 24.43 -6.22 8.32
C LYS A 5 23.04 -5.63 8.11
N GLY A 6 22.62 -4.69 8.94
CA GLY A 6 21.37 -3.95 8.80
C GLY A 6 20.36 -4.24 9.90
N ALA A 7 19.16 -3.74 9.71
CA ALA A 7 18.05 -3.88 10.63
C ALA A 7 17.46 -5.29 10.59
N LEU A 8 17.15 -5.84 11.76
CA LEU A 8 16.39 -7.09 11.85
C LEU A 8 14.94 -6.84 11.45
N ILE A 9 14.42 -7.64 10.52
CA ILE A 9 13.02 -7.60 10.10
C ILE A 9 12.34 -8.89 10.50
N GLU A 10 11.27 -8.77 11.28
CA GLU A 10 10.43 -9.89 11.71
C GLU A 10 9.01 -9.69 11.20
N PHE A 11 8.38 -10.75 10.70
CA PHE A 11 6.99 -10.76 10.29
C PHE A 11 6.19 -11.56 11.30
N ALA A 12 5.07 -11.02 11.76
CA ALA A 12 4.17 -11.70 12.68
C ALA A 12 2.72 -11.46 12.31
N THR A 13 1.93 -12.53 12.37
CA THR A 13 0.48 -12.48 12.20
C THR A 13 -0.19 -12.51 13.57
N TYR A 14 -1.15 -11.64 13.80
CA TYR A 14 -1.92 -11.56 15.03
C TYR A 14 -3.22 -12.36 14.95
N ILE A 15 -3.90 -12.49 16.10
CA ILE A 15 -5.19 -13.21 16.24
C ILE A 15 -6.26 -12.66 15.29
N ASN A 16 -6.22 -11.36 14.96
CA ASN A 16 -7.12 -10.72 14.01
C ASN A 16 -6.72 -10.93 12.53
N ASN A 17 -5.80 -11.85 12.26
CA ASN A 17 -5.28 -12.13 10.92
C ASN A 17 -4.70 -10.89 10.21
N VAL A 18 -4.04 -10.00 10.94
CA VAL A 18 -3.30 -8.87 10.40
C VAL A 18 -1.82 -9.16 10.51
N MET A 19 -1.10 -9.03 9.41
CA MET A 19 0.35 -9.22 9.37
C MET A 19 1.09 -7.89 9.56
N TYR A 20 2.02 -7.90 10.50
CA TYR A 20 2.89 -6.76 10.78
C TYR A 20 4.35 -7.10 10.51
N ALA A 21 5.08 -6.11 10.03
CA ALA A 21 6.52 -6.11 9.99
C ALA A 21 7.07 -5.35 11.21
N TYR A 22 8.09 -5.93 11.84
CA TYR A 22 8.82 -5.31 12.93
C TYR A 22 10.23 -4.98 12.46
N ILE A 23 10.62 -3.74 12.61
CA ILE A 23 11.99 -3.28 12.34
C ILE A 23 12.70 -3.16 13.70
N ASP A 24 13.80 -3.91 13.86
CA ASP A 24 14.59 -3.99 15.09
C ASP A 24 13.74 -4.29 16.34
N ARG A 25 12.71 -5.13 16.20
CA ARG A 25 11.79 -5.56 17.26
C ARG A 25 11.01 -4.46 17.97
N LYS A 26 11.20 -3.20 17.59
CA LYS A 26 10.61 -2.04 18.29
C LYS A 26 9.58 -1.29 17.45
N LYS A 27 9.78 -1.23 16.15
CA LYS A 27 8.95 -0.43 15.25
C LYS A 27 8.03 -1.34 14.45
N LYS A 28 6.74 -1.22 14.69
CA LYS A 28 5.67 -2.06 14.13
C LYS A 28 4.90 -1.30 13.05
N LEU A 29 4.74 -1.91 11.88
CA LEU A 29 3.94 -1.37 10.78
C LEU A 29 3.21 -2.49 10.03
N PRO A 30 2.07 -2.20 9.37
CA PRO A 30 1.41 -3.18 8.50
C PRO A 30 2.36 -3.61 7.38
N VAL A 31 2.38 -4.90 7.04
CA VAL A 31 3.26 -5.40 5.98
C VAL A 31 2.95 -4.77 4.62
N THR A 32 1.70 -4.42 4.37
CA THR A 32 1.26 -3.74 3.13
C THR A 32 1.84 -2.33 3.01
N THR A 33 1.97 -1.60 4.12
CA THR A 33 2.68 -0.30 4.14
C THR A 33 4.14 -0.47 3.74
N MET A 34 4.81 -1.50 4.24
CA MET A 34 6.19 -1.81 3.86
C MET A 34 6.30 -2.16 2.37
N LEU A 35 5.41 -3.01 1.85
CA LEU A 35 5.38 -3.37 0.43
C LEU A 35 5.18 -2.15 -0.45
N ARG A 36 4.29 -1.25 -0.05
CA ARG A 36 4.02 0.01 -0.75
C ARG A 36 5.24 0.91 -0.81
N ALA A 37 5.96 1.04 0.29
CA ALA A 37 7.18 1.84 0.38
C ALA A 37 8.37 1.31 -0.45
N ILE A 38 8.38 0.01 -0.78
CA ILE A 38 9.42 -0.60 -1.60
C ILE A 38 9.06 -0.75 -3.08
N GLY A 39 7.92 -0.18 -3.53
CA GLY A 39 7.57 -0.08 -4.94
C GLY A 39 6.23 -0.69 -5.37
N PHE A 40 5.47 -1.34 -4.48
CA PHE A 40 4.09 -1.74 -4.76
C PHE A 40 3.14 -0.60 -4.40
N GLU A 41 3.11 0.44 -5.23
CA GLU A 41 2.56 1.77 -4.92
C GLU A 41 1.11 1.77 -4.43
N ASN A 42 0.28 0.88 -4.98
CA ASN A 42 -1.16 0.89 -4.75
C ASN A 42 -1.70 -0.49 -4.37
N ASP A 43 -2.95 -0.52 -3.89
CA ASP A 43 -3.64 -1.73 -3.49
C ASP A 43 -3.72 -2.77 -4.61
N LYS A 44 -3.87 -2.32 -5.87
CA LYS A 44 -3.90 -3.20 -7.04
C LYS A 44 -2.63 -4.02 -7.15
N GLN A 45 -1.46 -3.38 -7.13
CA GLN A 45 -0.16 -4.05 -7.24
C GLN A 45 0.08 -5.02 -6.09
N ILE A 46 -0.31 -4.67 -4.86
CA ILE A 46 -0.22 -5.57 -3.70
C ILE A 46 -1.13 -6.79 -3.89
N LEU A 47 -2.36 -6.59 -4.32
CA LEU A 47 -3.31 -7.69 -4.55
C LEU A 47 -2.91 -8.57 -5.73
N GLU A 48 -2.35 -8.01 -6.79
CA GLU A 48 -1.79 -8.74 -7.93
C GLU A 48 -0.60 -9.61 -7.51
N LEU A 49 0.28 -9.11 -6.65
CA LEU A 49 1.42 -9.87 -6.10
C LEU A 49 0.97 -11.21 -5.49
N PHE A 50 -0.19 -11.21 -4.84
CA PHE A 50 -0.78 -12.40 -4.21
C PHE A 50 -1.86 -13.08 -5.06
N ASN A 51 -2.11 -12.58 -6.28
CA ASN A 51 -3.15 -13.09 -7.19
C ASN A 51 -4.56 -13.17 -6.54
N LEU A 52 -4.97 -12.12 -5.84
CA LEU A 52 -6.18 -12.10 -5.00
C LEU A 52 -7.36 -11.34 -5.59
N ALA A 53 -7.17 -10.53 -6.63
CA ALA A 53 -8.20 -9.63 -7.12
C ALA A 53 -8.24 -9.54 -8.65
N ASP A 54 -9.39 -9.11 -9.16
CA ASP A 54 -9.64 -8.83 -10.57
C ASP A 54 -9.74 -7.32 -10.80
N GLU A 55 -9.06 -6.84 -11.85
CA GLU A 55 -9.21 -5.46 -12.31
C GLU A 55 -10.35 -5.38 -13.33
N ILE A 56 -11.28 -4.48 -13.07
CA ILE A 56 -12.46 -4.26 -13.91
C ILE A 56 -12.43 -2.84 -14.49
N SER A 57 -12.50 -2.74 -15.81
CA SER A 57 -12.65 -1.44 -16.49
C SER A 57 -14.03 -0.84 -16.23
N VAL A 58 -14.04 0.44 -15.82
CA VAL A 58 -15.25 1.15 -15.46
C VAL A 58 -16.03 1.58 -16.69
N SER A 59 -17.27 1.11 -16.78
CA SER A 59 -18.32 1.64 -17.65
C SER A 59 -19.67 1.44 -16.96
N LYS A 60 -20.70 2.19 -17.38
CA LYS A 60 -22.03 2.07 -16.79
C LYS A 60 -22.60 0.65 -16.93
N SER A 61 -22.35 0.00 -18.06
CA SER A 61 -22.78 -1.37 -18.32
C SER A 61 -22.02 -2.40 -17.52
N THR A 62 -20.71 -2.19 -17.34
CA THR A 62 -19.84 -3.11 -16.58
C THR A 62 -20.16 -3.03 -15.09
N LEU A 63 -20.27 -1.82 -14.52
CA LEU A 63 -20.58 -1.64 -13.11
C LEU A 63 -21.90 -2.30 -12.71
N LYS A 64 -22.94 -2.18 -13.56
CA LYS A 64 -24.23 -2.85 -13.30
C LYS A 64 -24.15 -4.37 -13.21
N LYS A 65 -23.21 -5.00 -13.92
CA LYS A 65 -22.99 -6.47 -13.86
C LYS A 65 -22.32 -6.90 -12.55
N PHE A 66 -21.62 -6.00 -11.91
CA PHE A 66 -20.85 -6.28 -10.69
C PHE A 66 -21.49 -5.74 -9.41
N ILE A 67 -22.76 -5.29 -9.48
CA ILE A 67 -23.56 -4.99 -8.28
C ILE A 67 -23.61 -6.24 -7.40
N GLY A 68 -23.38 -6.05 -6.10
CA GLY A 68 -23.31 -7.14 -5.12
C GLY A 68 -21.90 -7.72 -4.92
N ARG A 69 -20.95 -7.41 -5.81
CA ARG A 69 -19.54 -7.77 -5.64
C ARG A 69 -18.84 -6.84 -4.65
N LYS A 70 -17.82 -7.34 -4.00
CA LYS A 70 -17.08 -6.62 -2.97
C LYS A 70 -15.79 -6.01 -3.53
N LEU A 71 -15.54 -4.75 -3.20
CA LEU A 71 -14.28 -4.05 -3.52
C LEU A 71 -13.12 -4.64 -2.73
N ALA A 72 -12.03 -4.96 -3.42
CA ALA A 72 -10.79 -5.40 -2.82
C ALA A 72 -9.82 -4.25 -2.52
N ALA A 73 -9.97 -3.13 -3.23
CA ALA A 73 -9.16 -1.93 -3.05
C ALA A 73 -10.05 -0.69 -2.91
N ARG A 74 -9.51 0.34 -2.27
CA ARG A 74 -10.16 1.65 -2.22
C ARG A 74 -10.37 2.21 -3.61
N VAL A 75 -11.50 2.84 -3.84
CA VAL A 75 -11.73 3.68 -5.02
C VAL A 75 -11.26 5.08 -4.68
N LEU A 76 -10.23 5.53 -5.37
CA LEU A 76 -9.58 6.82 -5.13
C LEU A 76 -9.90 7.79 -6.27
N ARG A 77 -10.11 9.05 -5.92
CA ARG A 77 -10.01 10.18 -6.83
C ARG A 77 -8.61 10.78 -6.65
N THR A 78 -7.85 10.79 -7.73
CA THR A 78 -6.49 11.35 -7.74
C THR A 78 -6.47 12.58 -8.63
N TRP A 79 -5.88 13.68 -8.15
CA TRP A 79 -5.65 14.90 -8.95
C TRP A 79 -4.30 15.51 -8.58
N VAL A 80 -3.79 16.33 -9.48
CA VAL A 80 -2.57 17.09 -9.25
C VAL A 80 -2.96 18.52 -8.88
N GLU A 81 -2.40 19.03 -7.81
CA GLU A 81 -2.58 20.40 -7.36
C GLU A 81 -1.25 21.14 -7.47
N ASP A 82 -1.26 22.22 -8.26
CA ASP A 82 -0.07 23.01 -8.51
C ASP A 82 -0.01 24.18 -7.52
N PHE A 83 1.11 24.31 -6.83
CA PHE A 83 1.44 25.39 -5.92
C PHE A 83 2.63 26.17 -6.46
N VAL A 84 2.58 27.49 -6.31
CA VAL A 84 3.74 28.34 -6.57
C VAL A 84 4.46 28.52 -5.24
N ASP A 85 5.72 28.10 -5.18
CA ASP A 85 6.60 28.34 -4.04
C ASP A 85 6.87 29.87 -3.97
N GLU A 86 6.46 30.49 -2.87
CA GLU A 86 6.56 31.96 -2.69
C GLU A 86 8.02 32.43 -2.60
N ASP A 87 8.95 31.56 -2.18
CA ASP A 87 10.35 31.91 -2.01
C ASP A 87 11.16 31.74 -3.30
N THR A 88 10.87 30.69 -4.09
CA THR A 88 11.63 30.37 -5.32
C THR A 88 10.89 30.76 -6.60
N GLY A 89 9.57 30.95 -6.54
CA GLY A 89 8.72 31.19 -7.71
C GLY A 89 8.52 29.95 -8.61
N GLU A 90 8.98 28.78 -8.17
CA GLU A 90 8.83 27.52 -8.89
C GLU A 90 7.43 26.94 -8.68
N VAL A 91 6.89 26.28 -9.73
CA VAL A 91 5.63 25.54 -9.64
C VAL A 91 5.92 24.15 -9.13
N VAL A 92 5.37 23.83 -7.95
CA VAL A 92 5.45 22.51 -7.33
C VAL A 92 4.11 21.81 -7.51
N SER A 93 4.11 20.69 -8.22
CA SER A 93 2.92 19.85 -8.43
C SER A 93 2.83 18.78 -7.35
N ILE A 94 1.73 18.76 -6.61
CA ILE A 94 1.48 17.78 -5.53
C ILE A 94 0.31 16.90 -5.95
N GLU A 95 0.54 15.58 -5.92
CA GLU A 95 -0.53 14.60 -6.10
C GLU A 95 -1.38 14.50 -4.84
N ARG A 96 -2.70 14.63 -5.01
CA ARG A 96 -3.71 14.48 -3.96
C ARG A 96 -4.56 13.25 -4.21
N ASN A 97 -4.88 12.54 -3.13
CA ASN A 97 -5.76 11.37 -3.14
C ASN A 97 -6.94 11.59 -2.19
N GLU A 98 -8.13 11.32 -2.68
CA GLU A 98 -9.36 11.30 -1.89
C GLU A 98 -9.98 9.91 -1.98
N VAL A 99 -10.28 9.30 -0.83
CA VAL A 99 -10.98 8.02 -0.77
C VAL A 99 -12.46 8.26 -1.02
N LEU A 100 -12.99 7.73 -2.12
CA LEU A 100 -14.41 7.83 -2.47
C LEU A 100 -15.21 6.67 -1.87
N ILE A 101 -14.66 5.46 -1.94
CA ILE A 101 -15.29 4.24 -1.45
C ILE A 101 -14.21 3.39 -0.78
N GLU A 102 -14.50 2.91 0.41
CA GLU A 102 -13.57 2.06 1.18
C GLU A 102 -13.50 0.63 0.63
N ARG A 103 -12.40 -0.04 0.98
CA ARG A 103 -12.22 -1.49 0.76
C ARG A 103 -13.34 -2.24 1.45
N GLU A 104 -13.61 -3.45 1.00
CA GLU A 104 -14.63 -4.34 1.55
C GLU A 104 -16.08 -3.84 1.42
N THR A 105 -16.29 -2.72 0.71
CA THR A 105 -17.62 -2.22 0.39
C THR A 105 -18.26 -3.05 -0.71
N ILE A 106 -19.51 -3.45 -0.52
CA ILE A 106 -20.32 -4.12 -1.56
C ILE A 106 -20.84 -3.05 -2.50
N ILE A 107 -20.64 -3.25 -3.81
CA ILE A 107 -21.08 -2.30 -4.83
C ILE A 107 -22.61 -2.29 -4.88
N GLY A 108 -23.19 -1.12 -4.70
CA GLY A 108 -24.62 -0.81 -4.89
C GLY A 108 -24.83 0.24 -5.97
N ASP A 109 -26.10 0.53 -6.28
CA ASP A 109 -26.46 1.54 -7.29
C ASP A 109 -25.93 2.94 -6.96
N GLU A 110 -25.89 3.30 -5.69
CA GLU A 110 -25.36 4.57 -5.19
C GLU A 110 -23.87 4.75 -5.50
N HIS A 111 -23.11 3.66 -5.49
CA HIS A 111 -21.69 3.68 -5.78
C HIS A 111 -21.37 3.88 -7.27
N ILE A 112 -22.29 3.43 -8.16
CA ILE A 112 -22.10 3.54 -9.62
C ILE A 112 -21.98 5.00 -10.02
N GLU A 113 -22.87 5.87 -9.53
CA GLU A 113 -22.83 7.30 -9.84
C GLU A 113 -21.56 7.97 -9.31
N THR A 114 -21.16 7.64 -8.09
CA THR A 114 -19.93 8.16 -7.47
C THR A 114 -18.70 7.80 -8.31
N ILE A 115 -18.57 6.53 -8.72
CA ILE A 115 -17.44 6.04 -9.52
C ILE A 115 -17.40 6.72 -10.89
N LEU A 116 -18.56 6.84 -11.57
CA LEU A 116 -18.64 7.45 -12.91
C LEU A 116 -18.34 8.95 -12.87
N ASN A 117 -18.87 9.68 -11.88
CA ASN A 117 -18.67 11.12 -11.73
C ASN A 117 -17.22 11.45 -11.42
N ALA A 118 -16.52 10.60 -10.68
CA ALA A 118 -15.10 10.75 -10.37
C ALA A 118 -14.17 10.37 -11.54
N LYS A 119 -14.73 9.88 -12.67
CA LYS A 119 -13.98 9.45 -13.86
C LYS A 119 -12.93 8.39 -13.57
N VAL A 120 -13.18 7.53 -12.59
CA VAL A 120 -12.33 6.39 -12.26
C VAL A 120 -12.30 5.44 -13.43
N LYS A 121 -11.13 5.01 -13.86
CA LYS A 121 -10.95 4.14 -15.04
C LYS A 121 -11.14 2.67 -14.74
N THR A 122 -10.70 2.23 -13.57
CA THR A 122 -10.72 0.84 -13.14
C THR A 122 -11.09 0.72 -11.68
N ILE A 123 -11.69 -0.40 -11.31
CA ILE A 123 -11.94 -0.81 -9.93
C ILE A 123 -11.39 -2.20 -9.71
N ILE A 124 -11.08 -2.53 -8.47
CA ILE A 124 -10.49 -3.81 -8.08
C ILE A 124 -11.51 -4.58 -7.23
N LEU A 125 -11.89 -5.75 -7.69
CA LEU A 125 -12.85 -6.62 -7.03
C LEU A 125 -12.18 -7.87 -6.48
N HIS A 126 -12.70 -8.42 -5.37
CA HIS A 126 -12.29 -9.73 -4.88
C HIS A 126 -12.59 -10.82 -5.90
N LYS A 127 -11.68 -11.77 -6.06
CA LYS A 127 -11.96 -12.99 -6.84
C LYS A 127 -13.00 -13.85 -6.13
N GLU A 128 -13.93 -14.38 -6.91
CA GLU A 128 -15.01 -15.24 -6.38
C GLU A 128 -14.55 -16.68 -6.10
N ASP A 129 -13.51 -17.13 -6.79
CA ASP A 129 -12.99 -18.51 -6.76
C ASP A 129 -11.94 -18.75 -5.66
N LYS A 130 -11.66 -17.74 -4.82
CA LYS A 130 -10.70 -17.86 -3.73
C LYS A 130 -11.37 -18.22 -2.41
N GLU A 131 -10.81 -19.22 -1.71
CA GLU A 131 -11.23 -19.51 -0.35
C GLU A 131 -10.85 -18.37 0.61
N PHE A 132 -11.71 -18.11 1.56
CA PHE A 132 -11.52 -17.00 2.52
C PHE A 132 -10.20 -17.12 3.30
N SER A 133 -9.74 -18.34 3.59
CA SER A 133 -8.49 -18.61 4.30
C SER A 133 -7.25 -18.12 3.56
N ASP A 134 -7.28 -18.10 2.21
CA ASP A 134 -6.10 -17.86 1.38
C ASP A 134 -5.70 -16.37 1.33
N TYR A 135 -6.65 -15.47 1.60
CA TYR A 135 -6.46 -14.03 1.39
C TYR A 135 -6.82 -13.16 2.60
N THR A 136 -7.42 -13.73 3.63
CA THR A 136 -7.89 -12.97 4.81
C THR A 136 -6.79 -12.13 5.44
N ILE A 137 -5.57 -12.66 5.53
CA ILE A 137 -4.44 -11.96 6.16
C ILE A 137 -4.10 -10.68 5.39
N ILE A 138 -4.00 -10.76 4.06
CA ILE A 138 -3.67 -9.59 3.23
C ILE A 138 -4.79 -8.57 3.26
N TYR A 139 -6.05 -9.00 3.14
CA TYR A 139 -7.19 -8.08 3.19
C TYR A 139 -7.33 -7.38 4.54
N ASN A 140 -7.20 -8.12 5.64
CA ASN A 140 -7.24 -7.52 6.97
C ASN A 140 -6.07 -6.57 7.19
N THR A 141 -4.90 -6.88 6.64
CA THR A 141 -3.72 -6.01 6.72
C THR A 141 -3.94 -4.72 5.91
N LEU A 142 -4.50 -4.81 4.70
CA LEU A 142 -4.89 -3.64 3.90
C LEU A 142 -5.91 -2.76 4.61
N GLN A 143 -6.87 -3.33 5.34
CA GLN A 143 -7.83 -2.59 6.15
C GLN A 143 -7.18 -1.76 7.27
N LYS A 144 -6.06 -2.24 7.78
CA LYS A 144 -5.28 -1.53 8.82
C LYS A 144 -4.20 -0.61 8.25
N ASP A 145 -3.95 -0.65 6.95
CA ASP A 145 -2.99 0.21 6.28
C ASP A 145 -3.58 1.63 6.09
N PRO A 146 -3.00 2.65 6.72
CA PRO A 146 -3.50 4.03 6.60
C PRO A 146 -3.05 4.71 5.30
N THR A 147 -2.15 4.07 4.51
CA THR A 147 -1.52 4.68 3.34
C THR A 147 -2.18 4.26 2.02
N ASN A 148 -2.16 5.14 1.01
CA ASN A 148 -2.76 4.91 -0.30
C ASN A 148 -1.76 5.02 -1.47
N SER A 149 -0.56 5.52 -1.21
CA SER A 149 0.49 5.70 -2.22
C SER A 149 1.86 5.37 -1.66
N GLU A 150 2.85 5.16 -2.55
CA GLU A 150 4.25 4.98 -2.16
C GLU A 150 4.74 6.13 -1.30
N LYS A 151 4.44 7.38 -1.70
CA LYS A 151 4.83 8.58 -0.96
C LYS A 151 4.31 8.55 0.47
N GLU A 152 3.01 8.32 0.67
CA GLU A 152 2.41 8.23 2.00
C GLU A 152 3.03 7.12 2.86
N ALA A 153 3.33 5.97 2.25
CA ALA A 153 3.96 4.85 2.92
C ALA A 153 5.40 5.16 3.35
N VAL A 154 6.18 5.79 2.48
CA VAL A 154 7.55 6.22 2.77
C VAL A 154 7.58 7.26 3.90
N GLU A 155 6.70 8.25 3.87
CA GLU A 155 6.55 9.25 4.93
C GLU A 155 6.13 8.60 6.25
N TYR A 156 5.18 7.67 6.21
CA TYR A 156 4.73 6.92 7.40
C TYR A 156 5.88 6.16 8.06
N ILE A 157 6.69 5.45 7.29
CA ILE A 157 7.85 4.71 7.80
C ILE A 157 8.91 5.67 8.34
N TYR A 158 9.15 6.78 7.66
CA TYR A 158 10.10 7.80 8.13
C TYR A 158 9.69 8.33 9.51
N ARG A 159 8.41 8.73 9.68
CA ARG A 159 7.88 9.18 10.99
C ARG A 159 8.04 8.11 12.07
N LEU A 160 7.75 6.86 11.71
CA LEU A 160 7.89 5.73 12.64
C LEU A 160 9.33 5.52 13.09
N LEU A 161 10.30 5.65 12.18
CA LEU A 161 11.71 5.41 12.46
C LEU A 161 12.40 6.59 13.15
N ARG A 162 12.05 7.81 12.76
CA ARG A 162 12.72 9.04 13.18
C ARG A 162 11.97 9.85 14.24
N ASN A 163 10.70 9.55 14.49
CA ASN A 163 9.78 10.36 15.32
C ASN A 163 9.71 11.83 14.89
N ALA A 164 9.84 12.10 13.60
CA ALA A 164 9.82 13.44 13.01
C ALA A 164 9.20 13.41 11.62
N GLU A 165 8.69 14.54 11.14
CA GLU A 165 8.27 14.70 9.78
C GLU A 165 9.48 14.69 8.83
N PRO A 166 9.36 14.09 7.63
CA PRO A 166 10.44 14.16 6.64
C PRO A 166 10.56 15.59 6.10
N PRO A 167 11.79 16.12 5.93
CA PRO A 167 12.00 17.43 5.36
C PRO A 167 11.57 17.50 3.88
N ASP A 168 11.74 16.39 3.17
CA ASP A 168 11.37 16.20 1.77
C ASP A 168 11.18 14.70 1.44
N GLU A 169 10.61 14.43 0.27
CA GLU A 169 10.35 13.06 -0.20
C GLU A 169 11.65 12.28 -0.47
N GLU A 170 12.67 12.94 -1.03
CA GLU A 170 13.96 12.29 -1.35
C GLU A 170 14.68 11.82 -0.09
N THR A 171 14.66 12.63 0.96
CA THR A 171 15.24 12.25 2.27
C THR A 171 14.52 11.03 2.85
N ALA A 172 13.18 10.99 2.77
CA ALA A 172 12.41 9.86 3.23
C ALA A 172 12.70 8.60 2.42
N LYS A 173 12.74 8.66 1.09
CA LYS A 173 13.12 7.55 0.21
C LYS A 173 14.54 7.06 0.49
N ALA A 174 15.49 7.97 0.69
CA ALA A 174 16.87 7.61 0.99
C ALA A 174 17.01 6.80 2.30
N VAL A 175 16.16 7.04 3.29
CA VAL A 175 16.14 6.23 4.53
C VAL A 175 15.67 4.80 4.23
N ILE A 176 14.63 4.63 3.40
CA ILE A 176 14.11 3.32 2.99
C ILE A 176 15.16 2.55 2.18
N GLU A 177 15.79 3.20 1.20
CA GLU A 177 16.86 2.58 0.39
C GLU A 177 18.05 2.13 1.24
N LYS A 178 18.47 2.96 2.18
CA LYS A 178 19.56 2.59 3.11
C LYS A 178 19.18 1.42 4.01
N LEU A 179 17.91 1.33 4.38
CA LEU A 179 17.44 0.28 5.28
C LEU A 179 17.33 -1.08 4.60
N PHE A 180 16.84 -1.13 3.35
CA PHE A 180 16.49 -2.38 2.68
C PHE A 180 17.38 -2.75 1.47
N PHE A 181 17.95 -1.77 0.78
CA PHE A 181 18.57 -1.99 -0.54
C PHE A 181 20.05 -1.58 -0.63
N SER A 182 20.64 -1.05 0.42
CA SER A 182 22.04 -0.63 0.38
C SER A 182 22.97 -1.81 0.64
N ASP A 183 23.72 -2.26 -0.37
CA ASP A 183 24.72 -3.33 -0.28
C ASP A 183 25.78 -3.10 0.81
N LYS A 184 26.05 -1.83 1.11
CA LYS A 184 27.02 -1.46 2.17
C LYS A 184 26.43 -1.57 3.58
N ARG A 185 25.12 -1.49 3.72
CA ARG A 185 24.43 -1.42 5.02
C ARG A 185 23.47 -2.55 5.29
N TYR A 186 23.01 -3.25 4.25
CA TYR A 186 22.11 -4.38 4.37
C TYR A 186 22.63 -5.57 3.56
N ASP A 187 22.92 -6.66 4.23
CA ASP A 187 23.27 -7.93 3.60
C ASP A 187 22.66 -9.08 4.40
N LEU A 188 22.09 -10.05 3.68
CA LEU A 188 21.54 -11.26 4.28
C LEU A 188 22.66 -12.25 4.58
N GLY A 189 22.74 -12.69 5.86
CA GLY A 189 23.58 -13.82 6.24
C GLY A 189 23.06 -15.13 5.63
N GLU A 190 23.87 -16.19 5.66
CA GLU A 190 23.50 -17.53 5.14
C GLU A 190 22.22 -18.06 5.78
N VAL A 191 22.06 -17.88 7.09
CA VAL A 191 20.84 -18.27 7.82
C VAL A 191 19.63 -17.45 7.37
N GLY A 192 19.79 -16.16 7.10
CA GLY A 192 18.73 -15.29 6.62
C GLY A 192 18.28 -15.68 5.21
N ARG A 193 19.21 -15.99 4.32
CA ARG A 193 18.92 -16.48 2.95
C ARG A 193 18.21 -17.83 2.98
N TYR A 194 18.66 -18.76 3.80
CA TYR A 194 18.03 -20.06 3.95
C TYR A 194 16.57 -19.94 4.43
N ARG A 195 16.31 -19.10 5.43
CA ARG A 195 14.94 -18.89 5.95
C ARG A 195 14.01 -18.15 5.00
N LEU A 196 14.55 -17.27 4.18
CA LEU A 196 13.75 -16.56 3.17
C LEU A 196 13.32 -17.49 2.02
N ASN A 197 14.14 -18.48 1.69
CA ASN A 197 13.89 -19.44 0.61
C ASN A 197 13.01 -20.64 1.03
N LYS A 198 12.64 -20.74 2.29
CA LYS A 198 11.66 -21.71 2.82
C LYS A 198 10.24 -21.18 2.71
#